data_3c3e9fe675ea13782942e1348453e606
#
_entry.id   3c3e9fe675ea13782942e1348453e606
#
_cell.length_a   1.000
_cell.length_b   1.000
_cell.length_c   1.000
_cell.angle_alpha   90.00
_cell.angle_beta   90.00
_cell.angle_gamma   90.00
#
_symmetry.space_group_name_H-M   'P 1'
#
loop_
_entity.id
_entity.type
_entity.pdbx_description
1 polymer ?
#
loop_
_entity_poly.entity_id
_entity_poly.type
_entity_poly.pdbx_seq_one_letter_code
_entity_poly.pdbx_strand_id
1 'polypeptide(L)'
;MNATALSPNPAPAISRRTMLIAFVFCFLGLLADGVDLMFLAYSLNSLKAEFGLSNFEAGSLGSLTLAGMAVGGIYGGWCCDRFGRVRVVTWTIVLFSIGTALLGLTQNYWQFALIRFVASLGLGSLFVACNILMSECVGTKYRTTILAAMQAGWTVGYLVATLLAGQIIPEFGWRTLFFTAVAPALVCLALRPWVPESPSWLAAQAGRQRPGAAPQSHAEAGGAGPLGRMLGDPETRGMFLLWSLTSCFLLFGYYGTNNWMPSYLESELGMNFKSMTGYMVGTYSAMILGKVAAGVCADLFGRRLTFAAGAIGSAAFMPLIVFYHSPSNILWILITFGFIYGVPVGVLATHVSIGAGFLVMGITYVLTGLIPALFIADRLYDPNRESRDAESASRRQAPGSAVDTAERRAAKA
;
A
#
# COMPACT_ATOMS: atom_id res chain seq x y z
N MET A 1 11.06 -37.04 46.30
CA MET A 1 10.27 -35.79 46.32
C MET A 1 10.04 -35.37 44.87
N ASN A 2 8.86 -35.68 44.37
CA ASN A 2 8.50 -35.44 42.96
C ASN A 2 8.18 -33.98 42.73
N ALA A 3 9.02 -33.28 42.00
CA ALA A 3 8.69 -31.97 41.43
C ALA A 3 7.77 -32.20 40.23
N THR A 4 6.47 -32.16 40.46
CA THR A 4 5.44 -32.06 39.42
C THR A 4 5.67 -30.74 38.67
N ALA A 5 6.31 -30.84 37.52
CA ALA A 5 6.36 -29.75 36.56
C ALA A 5 4.94 -29.35 36.18
N LEU A 6 4.46 -28.22 36.69
CA LEU A 6 3.22 -27.59 36.29
C LEU A 6 3.35 -27.31 34.77
N SER A 7 2.70 -28.15 33.96
CA SER A 7 2.50 -27.85 32.53
C SER A 7 1.84 -26.45 32.40
N PRO A 8 2.33 -25.57 31.55
CA PRO A 8 1.67 -24.29 31.35
C PRO A 8 0.25 -24.53 30.88
N ASN A 9 -0.72 -24.04 31.65
CA ASN A 9 -2.13 -24.11 31.34
C ASN A 9 -2.33 -23.62 29.89
N PRO A 10 -2.91 -24.40 28.97
CA PRO A 10 -3.12 -23.94 27.62
C PRO A 10 -4.00 -22.70 27.67
N ALA A 11 -3.57 -21.64 26.98
CA ALA A 11 -4.34 -20.41 26.88
C ALA A 11 -5.79 -20.72 26.49
N PRO A 12 -6.79 -20.11 27.13
CA PRO A 12 -8.19 -20.44 26.89
C PRO A 12 -8.50 -20.33 25.40
N ALA A 13 -9.07 -21.38 24.83
CA ALA A 13 -9.43 -21.44 23.41
C ALA A 13 -10.40 -20.29 23.11
N ILE A 14 -10.00 -19.40 22.21
CA ILE A 14 -10.83 -18.25 21.79
C ILE A 14 -12.10 -18.79 21.12
N SER A 15 -13.26 -18.26 21.52
CA SER A 15 -14.52 -18.67 20.94
C SER A 15 -14.56 -18.32 19.44
N ARG A 16 -15.23 -19.15 18.62
CA ARG A 16 -15.39 -18.85 17.17
C ARG A 16 -16.05 -17.49 16.93
N ARG A 17 -16.99 -17.12 17.81
CA ARG A 17 -17.68 -15.81 17.76
C ARG A 17 -16.69 -14.67 17.98
N THR A 18 -15.84 -14.75 18.98
CA THR A 18 -14.80 -13.77 19.29
C THR A 18 -13.84 -13.59 18.15
N MET A 19 -13.36 -14.71 17.57
CA MET A 19 -12.47 -14.69 16.40
C MET A 19 -13.14 -14.02 15.19
N LEU A 20 -14.43 -14.32 14.93
CA LEU A 20 -15.16 -13.71 13.81
C LEU A 20 -15.35 -12.21 13.99
N ILE A 21 -15.67 -11.75 15.20
CA ILE A 21 -15.81 -10.31 15.50
C ILE A 21 -14.48 -9.59 15.30
N ALA A 22 -13.38 -10.15 15.81
CA ALA A 22 -12.03 -9.60 15.60
C ALA A 22 -11.66 -9.58 14.11
N PHE A 23 -11.99 -10.64 13.36
CA PHE A 23 -11.76 -10.70 11.92
C PHE A 23 -12.53 -9.61 11.17
N VAL A 24 -13.83 -9.46 11.42
CA VAL A 24 -14.65 -8.43 10.75
C VAL A 24 -14.12 -7.03 11.07
N PHE A 25 -13.75 -6.78 12.32
CA PHE A 25 -13.18 -5.50 12.74
C PHE A 25 -11.86 -5.17 12.02
N CYS A 26 -10.91 -6.12 11.99
CA CYS A 26 -9.65 -5.94 11.28
C CYS A 26 -9.85 -5.84 9.75
N PHE A 27 -10.75 -6.66 9.19
CA PHE A 27 -11.07 -6.62 7.76
C PHE A 27 -11.63 -5.26 7.34
N LEU A 28 -12.58 -4.70 8.10
CA LEU A 28 -13.13 -3.37 7.84
C LEU A 28 -12.11 -2.26 8.05
N GLY A 29 -11.21 -2.40 9.03
CA GLY A 29 -10.09 -1.49 9.21
C GLY A 29 -9.15 -1.48 7.99
N LEU A 30 -8.74 -2.65 7.50
CA LEU A 30 -7.90 -2.77 6.29
C LEU A 30 -8.64 -2.34 5.02
N LEU A 31 -9.95 -2.56 4.93
CA LEU A 31 -10.77 -2.03 3.85
C LEU A 31 -10.71 -0.50 3.83
N ALA A 32 -10.90 0.14 4.99
CA ALA A 32 -10.82 1.59 5.11
C ALA A 32 -9.43 2.15 4.74
N ASP A 33 -8.35 1.45 5.12
CA ASP A 33 -6.97 1.75 4.72
C ASP A 33 -6.81 1.70 3.20
N GLY A 34 -7.29 0.62 2.56
CA GLY A 34 -7.26 0.49 1.11
C GLY A 34 -8.05 1.59 0.39
N VAL A 35 -9.21 1.97 0.92
CA VAL A 35 -10.02 3.10 0.39
C VAL A 35 -9.21 4.40 0.44
N ASP A 36 -8.59 4.70 1.58
CA ASP A 36 -7.84 5.94 1.78
C ASP A 36 -6.64 6.07 0.83
N LEU A 37 -5.89 4.98 0.63
CA LEU A 37 -4.75 4.99 -0.29
C LEU A 37 -5.16 5.32 -1.72
N MET A 38 -6.28 4.77 -2.19
CA MET A 38 -6.76 5.00 -3.55
C MET A 38 -7.40 6.36 -3.73
N PHE A 39 -7.90 7.01 -2.69
CA PHE A 39 -8.42 8.37 -2.79
C PHE A 39 -7.35 9.35 -3.30
N LEU A 40 -6.11 9.23 -2.82
CA LEU A 40 -5.01 10.03 -3.35
C LEU A 40 -4.76 9.73 -4.84
N ALA A 41 -4.70 8.45 -5.23
CA ALA A 41 -4.43 8.05 -6.61
C ALA A 41 -5.46 8.60 -7.60
N TYR A 42 -6.77 8.51 -7.26
CA TYR A 42 -7.84 9.03 -8.11
C TYR A 42 -7.95 10.55 -8.11
N SER A 43 -7.53 11.21 -7.03
CA SER A 43 -7.56 12.67 -6.93
C SER A 43 -6.30 13.35 -7.47
N LEU A 44 -5.27 12.59 -7.85
CA LEU A 44 -3.95 13.12 -8.16
C LEU A 44 -3.97 14.13 -9.30
N ASN A 45 -4.69 13.86 -10.38
CA ASN A 45 -4.80 14.77 -11.53
C ASN A 45 -5.58 16.05 -11.17
N SER A 46 -6.64 15.93 -10.37
CA SER A 46 -7.39 17.07 -9.87
C SER A 46 -6.55 17.95 -8.94
N LEU A 47 -5.75 17.33 -8.05
CA LEU A 47 -4.81 18.05 -7.17
C LEU A 47 -3.72 18.75 -7.97
N LYS A 48 -3.16 18.10 -9.01
CA LYS A 48 -2.20 18.74 -9.92
C LYS A 48 -2.77 19.97 -10.60
N ALA A 49 -3.99 19.85 -11.12
CA ALA A 49 -4.65 20.95 -11.81
C ALA A 49 -4.97 22.11 -10.86
N GLU A 50 -5.44 21.83 -9.66
CA GLU A 50 -5.88 22.86 -8.71
C GLU A 50 -4.74 23.56 -7.99
N PHE A 51 -3.73 22.80 -7.53
CA PHE A 51 -2.58 23.36 -6.81
C PHE A 51 -1.41 23.73 -7.73
N GLY A 52 -1.51 23.50 -9.04
CA GLY A 52 -0.44 23.77 -10.00
C GLY A 52 0.79 22.87 -9.79
N LEU A 53 0.61 21.60 -9.38
CA LEU A 53 1.72 20.75 -8.99
C LEU A 53 2.48 20.21 -10.20
N SER A 54 3.80 20.22 -10.08
CA SER A 54 4.69 19.45 -10.96
C SER A 54 4.51 17.94 -10.74
N ASN A 55 4.98 17.12 -11.68
CA ASN A 55 4.98 15.65 -11.52
C ASN A 55 5.79 15.20 -10.29
N PHE A 56 6.86 15.93 -9.96
CA PHE A 56 7.67 15.68 -8.77
C PHE A 56 6.88 15.91 -7.48
N GLU A 57 6.19 17.04 -7.36
CA GLU A 57 5.36 17.34 -6.19
C GLU A 57 4.20 16.37 -6.05
N ALA A 58 3.53 16.02 -7.14
CA ALA A 58 2.49 15.01 -7.15
C ALA A 58 3.01 13.63 -6.68
N GLY A 59 4.17 13.19 -7.17
CA GLY A 59 4.83 11.96 -6.74
C GLY A 59 5.27 12.00 -5.27
N SER A 60 5.71 13.17 -4.78
CA SER A 60 6.13 13.32 -3.39
C SER A 60 4.99 13.12 -2.39
N LEU A 61 3.72 13.40 -2.74
CA LEU A 61 2.56 13.10 -1.89
C LEU A 61 2.42 11.59 -1.63
N GLY A 62 2.64 10.78 -2.66
CA GLY A 62 2.71 9.32 -2.52
C GLY A 62 3.86 8.89 -1.62
N SER A 63 5.05 9.47 -1.82
CA SER A 63 6.25 9.18 -1.01
C SER A 63 6.05 9.53 0.45
N LEU A 64 5.47 10.68 0.75
CA LEU A 64 5.15 11.13 2.11
C LEU A 64 4.13 10.19 2.79
N THR A 65 3.14 9.71 2.02
CA THR A 65 2.20 8.70 2.51
C THR A 65 2.93 7.44 2.96
N LEU A 66 3.82 6.91 2.12
CA LEU A 66 4.55 5.69 2.40
C LEU A 66 5.57 5.88 3.53
N ALA A 67 6.23 7.04 3.61
CA ALA A 67 7.10 7.38 4.72
C ALA A 67 6.33 7.46 6.06
N GLY A 68 5.15 8.08 6.05
CA GLY A 68 4.26 8.11 7.20
C GLY A 68 3.83 6.70 7.63
N MET A 69 3.45 5.84 6.69
CA MET A 69 3.11 4.44 6.97
C MET A 69 4.28 3.67 7.58
N ALA A 70 5.50 3.90 7.10
CA ALA A 70 6.70 3.26 7.64
C ALA A 70 6.95 3.64 9.11
N VAL A 71 6.95 4.93 9.38
CA VAL A 71 7.11 5.47 10.74
C VAL A 71 5.97 4.99 11.64
N GLY A 72 4.73 5.08 11.15
CA GLY A 72 3.53 4.62 11.86
C GLY A 72 3.58 3.13 12.18
N GLY A 73 4.04 2.29 11.26
CA GLY A 73 4.18 0.85 11.47
C GLY A 73 5.16 0.51 12.61
N ILE A 74 6.31 1.19 12.67
CA ILE A 74 7.30 1.00 13.74
C ILE A 74 6.73 1.39 15.10
N TYR A 75 6.16 2.60 15.20
CA TYR A 75 5.57 3.06 16.45
C TYR A 75 4.30 2.31 16.82
N GLY A 76 3.51 1.88 15.82
CA GLY A 76 2.29 1.11 16.02
C GLY A 76 2.53 -0.22 16.72
N GLY A 77 3.60 -0.94 16.35
CA GLY A 77 4.00 -2.17 17.03
C GLY A 77 4.30 -1.94 18.51
N TRP A 78 5.11 -0.93 18.83
CA TRP A 78 5.40 -0.55 20.21
C TRP A 78 4.13 -0.12 20.99
N CYS A 79 3.24 0.64 20.35
CA CYS A 79 1.96 1.03 20.95
C CYS A 79 1.09 -0.19 21.24
N CYS A 80 1.03 -1.18 20.34
CA CYS A 80 0.29 -2.42 20.54
C CYS A 80 0.73 -3.17 21.79
N ASP A 81 2.03 -3.27 22.04
CA ASP A 81 2.57 -3.94 23.22
C ASP A 81 2.30 -3.19 24.53
N ARG A 82 2.23 -1.85 24.46
CA ARG A 82 2.04 -1.00 25.63
C ARG A 82 0.56 -0.79 25.98
N PHE A 83 -0.27 -0.50 24.99
CA PHE A 83 -1.65 -0.03 25.20
C PHE A 83 -2.72 -1.07 24.85
N GLY A 84 -2.35 -2.15 24.18
CA GLY A 84 -3.27 -3.18 23.70
C GLY A 84 -3.58 -3.03 22.21
N ARG A 85 -3.88 -4.17 21.58
CA ARG A 85 -4.02 -4.27 20.13
C ARG A 85 -5.28 -3.56 19.64
N VAL A 86 -6.42 -3.84 20.28
CA VAL A 86 -7.72 -3.29 19.87
C VAL A 86 -7.80 -1.79 20.09
N ARG A 87 -7.19 -1.28 21.16
CA ARG A 87 -7.11 0.17 21.41
C ARG A 87 -6.30 0.86 20.30
N VAL A 88 -5.16 0.31 19.94
CA VAL A 88 -4.31 0.88 18.89
C VAL A 88 -5.03 0.87 17.55
N VAL A 89 -5.67 -0.24 17.16
CA VAL A 89 -6.51 -0.29 15.94
C VAL A 89 -7.57 0.81 15.96
N THR A 90 -8.23 1.02 17.10
CA THR A 90 -9.26 2.06 17.21
C THR A 90 -8.67 3.47 17.04
N TRP A 91 -7.58 3.78 17.74
CA TRP A 91 -6.94 5.11 17.66
C TRP A 91 -6.41 5.40 16.26
N THR A 92 -5.83 4.41 15.60
CA THR A 92 -5.29 4.56 14.25
C THR A 92 -6.39 4.80 13.22
N ILE A 93 -7.53 4.11 13.33
CA ILE A 93 -8.70 4.34 12.47
C ILE A 93 -9.21 5.78 12.65
N VAL A 94 -9.34 6.25 13.87
CA VAL A 94 -9.77 7.63 14.15
C VAL A 94 -8.76 8.63 13.59
N LEU A 95 -7.46 8.41 13.82
CA LEU A 95 -6.40 9.30 13.38
C LEU A 95 -6.41 9.47 11.85
N PHE A 96 -6.37 8.36 11.09
CA PHE A 96 -6.30 8.48 9.64
C PHE A 96 -7.62 8.96 9.04
N SER A 97 -8.76 8.55 9.58
CA SER A 97 -10.06 8.98 9.03
C SER A 97 -10.31 10.48 9.23
N ILE A 98 -9.98 11.02 10.41
CA ILE A 98 -10.04 12.47 10.63
C ILE A 98 -9.01 13.18 9.74
N GLY A 99 -7.76 12.68 9.71
CA GLY A 99 -6.71 13.24 8.87
C GLY A 99 -7.11 13.25 7.40
N THR A 100 -7.67 12.16 6.88
CA THR A 100 -8.14 12.08 5.50
C THR A 100 -9.30 13.01 5.22
N ALA A 101 -10.27 13.14 6.13
CA ALA A 101 -11.34 14.12 5.97
C ALA A 101 -10.81 15.57 5.93
N LEU A 102 -9.80 15.89 6.77
CA LEU A 102 -9.14 17.20 6.77
C LEU A 102 -8.40 17.50 5.45
N LEU A 103 -7.96 16.49 4.70
CA LEU A 103 -7.39 16.72 3.36
C LEU A 103 -8.38 17.40 2.42
N GLY A 104 -9.67 17.13 2.55
CA GLY A 104 -10.72 17.81 1.78
C GLY A 104 -10.82 19.32 2.04
N LEU A 105 -10.24 19.83 3.14
CA LEU A 105 -10.24 21.25 3.49
C LEU A 105 -8.95 21.99 3.10
N THR A 106 -7.96 21.30 2.57
CA THR A 106 -6.66 21.87 2.22
C THR A 106 -6.75 22.79 1.01
N GLN A 107 -5.93 23.84 1.01
CA GLN A 107 -5.90 24.87 -0.02
C GLN A 107 -4.56 24.94 -0.78
N ASN A 108 -3.55 24.24 -0.29
CA ASN A 108 -2.22 24.22 -0.91
C ASN A 108 -1.48 22.90 -0.65
N TYR A 109 -0.41 22.70 -1.42
CA TYR A 109 0.44 21.50 -1.35
C TYR A 109 0.96 21.21 0.06
N TRP A 110 1.48 22.22 0.78
CA TRP A 110 2.13 21.99 2.07
C TRP A 110 1.15 21.55 3.16
N GLN A 111 -0.06 22.13 3.18
CA GLN A 111 -1.12 21.68 4.07
C GLN A 111 -1.51 20.25 3.78
N PHE A 112 -1.72 19.94 2.49
CA PHE A 112 -2.05 18.57 2.06
C PHE A 112 -0.96 17.58 2.45
N ALA A 113 0.30 17.89 2.13
CA ALA A 113 1.46 17.04 2.41
C ALA A 113 1.63 16.74 3.90
N LEU A 114 1.51 17.77 4.77
CA LEU A 114 1.64 17.61 6.22
C LEU A 114 0.50 16.75 6.79
N ILE A 115 -0.74 17.08 6.47
CA ILE A 115 -1.90 16.32 6.96
C ILE A 115 -1.85 14.88 6.43
N ARG A 116 -1.47 14.69 5.16
CA ARG A 116 -1.30 13.36 4.56
C ARG A 116 -0.26 12.51 5.28
N PHE A 117 0.89 13.09 5.61
CA PHE A 117 1.94 12.42 6.38
C PHE A 117 1.41 11.98 7.76
N VAL A 118 0.75 12.88 8.50
CA VAL A 118 0.20 12.58 9.83
C VAL A 118 -0.91 11.51 9.76
N ALA A 119 -1.82 11.60 8.79
CA ALA A 119 -2.86 10.59 8.58
C ALA A 119 -2.22 9.21 8.29
N SER A 120 -1.16 9.18 7.50
CA SER A 120 -0.46 7.96 7.10
C SER A 120 0.26 7.25 8.25
N LEU A 121 0.59 7.94 9.34
CA LEU A 121 1.05 7.29 10.58
C LEU A 121 -0.01 6.31 11.11
N GLY A 122 -1.29 6.69 11.01
CA GLY A 122 -2.41 5.82 11.37
C GLY A 122 -2.52 4.60 10.46
N LEU A 123 -2.39 4.76 9.15
CA LEU A 123 -2.48 3.66 8.17
C LEU A 123 -1.42 2.58 8.43
N GLY A 124 -0.15 2.98 8.57
CA GLY A 124 0.94 2.03 8.87
C GLY A 124 0.76 1.30 10.20
N SER A 125 0.34 2.04 11.24
CA SER A 125 0.06 1.45 12.57
C SER A 125 -1.11 0.47 12.53
N LEU A 126 -2.17 0.79 11.78
CA LEU A 126 -3.36 -0.06 11.63
C LEU A 126 -3.00 -1.42 11.05
N PHE A 127 -2.23 -1.42 9.95
CA PHE A 127 -1.80 -2.65 9.28
C PHE A 127 -1.06 -3.60 10.24
N VAL A 128 -0.13 -3.06 11.03
CA VAL A 128 0.62 -3.81 12.06
C VAL A 128 -0.33 -4.35 13.13
N ALA A 129 -1.16 -3.49 13.69
CA ALA A 129 -2.03 -3.84 14.81
C ALA A 129 -3.07 -4.92 14.44
N CYS A 130 -3.67 -4.83 13.24
CA CYS A 130 -4.61 -5.83 12.74
C CYS A 130 -3.93 -7.20 12.54
N ASN A 131 -2.71 -7.22 11.98
CA ASN A 131 -1.96 -8.46 11.78
C ASN A 131 -1.59 -9.11 13.12
N ILE A 132 -1.12 -8.33 14.10
CA ILE A 132 -0.80 -8.84 15.43
C ILE A 132 -2.06 -9.39 16.10
N LEU A 133 -3.13 -8.59 16.17
CA LEU A 133 -4.38 -9.00 16.81
C LEU A 133 -4.91 -10.31 16.22
N MET A 134 -4.95 -10.39 14.88
CA MET A 134 -5.49 -11.57 14.21
C MET A 134 -4.58 -12.80 14.39
N SER A 135 -3.26 -12.64 14.36
CA SER A 135 -2.31 -13.73 14.59
C SER A 135 -2.40 -14.32 16.00
N GLU A 136 -2.75 -13.49 16.98
CA GLU A 136 -2.95 -13.90 18.38
C GLU A 136 -4.34 -14.53 18.64
N CYS A 137 -5.33 -14.18 17.81
CA CYS A 137 -6.70 -14.70 17.90
C CYS A 137 -6.91 -16.01 17.15
N VAL A 138 -6.04 -16.38 16.21
CA VAL A 138 -6.23 -17.54 15.33
C VAL A 138 -5.30 -18.68 15.71
N GLY A 139 -5.85 -19.89 15.81
CA GLY A 139 -5.07 -21.12 16.01
C GLY A 139 -4.13 -21.40 14.83
N THR A 140 -3.02 -22.11 15.09
CA THR A 140 -1.93 -22.36 14.14
C THR A 140 -2.39 -23.01 12.83
N LYS A 141 -3.40 -23.91 12.88
CA LYS A 141 -3.86 -24.69 11.72
C LYS A 141 -4.40 -23.83 10.56
N TYR A 142 -5.11 -22.75 10.85
CA TYR A 142 -5.76 -21.91 9.83
C TYR A 142 -5.25 -20.47 9.81
N ARG A 143 -4.15 -20.19 10.52
CA ARG A 143 -3.61 -18.84 10.69
C ARG A 143 -3.32 -18.16 9.34
N THR A 144 -2.62 -18.85 8.46
CA THR A 144 -2.22 -18.33 7.15
C THR A 144 -3.43 -17.97 6.30
N THR A 145 -4.40 -18.87 6.20
CA THR A 145 -5.62 -18.66 5.40
C THR A 145 -6.43 -17.48 5.93
N ILE A 146 -6.60 -17.38 7.25
CA ILE A 146 -7.41 -16.31 7.87
C ILE A 146 -6.71 -14.95 7.75
N LEU A 147 -5.39 -14.89 7.93
CA LEU A 147 -4.62 -13.68 7.70
C LEU A 147 -4.67 -13.24 6.23
N ALA A 148 -4.54 -14.15 5.29
CA ALA A 148 -4.66 -13.85 3.87
C ALA A 148 -6.07 -13.34 3.50
N ALA A 149 -7.12 -13.95 4.04
CA ALA A 149 -8.49 -13.50 3.86
C ALA A 149 -8.72 -12.11 4.46
N MET A 150 -8.16 -11.81 5.63
CA MET A 150 -8.20 -10.49 6.24
C MET A 150 -7.51 -9.45 5.35
N GLN A 151 -6.34 -9.78 4.79
CA GLN A 151 -5.59 -8.92 3.88
C GLN A 151 -6.32 -8.64 2.57
N ALA A 152 -7.23 -9.53 2.12
CA ALA A 152 -8.07 -9.26 0.97
C ALA A 152 -8.98 -8.05 1.17
N GLY A 153 -9.31 -7.70 2.42
CA GLY A 153 -10.04 -6.48 2.78
C GLY A 153 -9.41 -5.22 2.19
N TRP A 154 -8.09 -5.14 2.15
CA TRP A 154 -7.38 -4.02 1.55
C TRP A 154 -7.66 -3.87 0.05
N THR A 155 -7.65 -4.98 -0.70
CA THR A 155 -8.00 -4.95 -2.13
C THR A 155 -9.48 -4.68 -2.38
N VAL A 156 -10.35 -5.16 -1.49
CA VAL A 156 -11.77 -4.78 -1.51
C VAL A 156 -11.92 -3.29 -1.29
N GLY A 157 -11.10 -2.70 -0.41
CA GLY A 157 -11.01 -1.25 -0.22
C GLY A 157 -10.65 -0.49 -1.51
N TYR A 158 -9.70 -1.00 -2.29
CA TYR A 158 -9.36 -0.43 -3.60
C TYR A 158 -10.55 -0.43 -4.55
N LEU A 159 -11.28 -1.54 -4.61
CA LEU A 159 -12.50 -1.64 -5.42
C LEU A 159 -13.59 -0.65 -4.97
N VAL A 160 -13.83 -0.56 -3.67
CA VAL A 160 -14.79 0.41 -3.10
C VAL A 160 -14.37 1.84 -3.40
N ALA A 161 -13.09 2.18 -3.23
CA ALA A 161 -12.57 3.51 -3.57
C ALA A 161 -12.78 3.86 -5.04
N THR A 162 -12.56 2.88 -5.94
CA THR A 162 -12.77 3.05 -7.39
C THR A 162 -14.22 3.39 -7.70
N LEU A 163 -15.16 2.65 -7.09
CA LEU A 163 -16.59 2.88 -7.28
C LEU A 163 -17.02 4.26 -6.74
N LEU A 164 -16.54 4.63 -5.54
CA LEU A 164 -16.82 5.93 -4.95
C LEU A 164 -16.22 7.07 -5.78
N ALA A 165 -14.96 6.95 -6.19
CA ALA A 165 -14.28 7.96 -7.00
C ALA A 165 -15.00 8.14 -8.34
N GLY A 166 -15.40 7.05 -9.01
CA GLY A 166 -16.11 7.09 -10.29
C GLY A 166 -17.45 7.82 -10.26
N GLN A 167 -18.11 7.83 -9.10
CA GLN A 167 -19.39 8.54 -8.90
C GLN A 167 -19.20 9.95 -8.34
N ILE A 168 -18.33 10.11 -7.37
CA ILE A 168 -18.22 11.36 -6.59
C ILE A 168 -17.36 12.40 -7.31
N ILE A 169 -16.21 12.04 -7.86
CA ILE A 169 -15.29 13.03 -8.43
C ILE A 169 -15.89 13.81 -9.60
N PRO A 170 -16.59 13.19 -10.58
CA PRO A 170 -17.15 13.93 -11.71
C PRO A 170 -18.24 14.91 -11.33
N GLU A 171 -19.03 14.64 -10.27
CA GLU A 171 -20.18 15.44 -9.88
C GLU A 171 -19.87 16.41 -8.72
N PHE A 172 -19.10 15.96 -7.74
CA PHE A 172 -18.90 16.68 -6.48
C PHE A 172 -17.42 17.07 -6.23
N GLY A 173 -16.53 16.66 -7.13
CA GLY A 173 -15.11 16.93 -7.00
C GLY A 173 -14.36 16.05 -5.99
N TRP A 174 -13.03 16.13 -6.02
CA TRP A 174 -12.15 15.28 -5.21
C TRP A 174 -12.26 15.54 -3.69
N ARG A 175 -12.57 16.76 -3.27
CA ARG A 175 -12.72 17.13 -1.85
C ARG A 175 -13.81 16.32 -1.17
N THR A 176 -14.96 16.18 -1.82
CA THR A 176 -16.10 15.42 -1.32
C THR A 176 -15.73 13.95 -1.12
N LEU A 177 -14.88 13.39 -1.98
CA LEU A 177 -14.40 12.02 -1.84
C LEU A 177 -13.67 11.83 -0.51
N PHE A 178 -12.78 12.76 -0.13
CA PHE A 178 -12.03 12.67 1.13
C PHE A 178 -12.93 12.74 2.38
N PHE A 179 -14.04 13.47 2.34
CA PHE A 179 -15.00 13.49 3.45
C PHE A 179 -15.68 12.14 3.68
N THR A 180 -15.80 11.30 2.67
CA THR A 180 -16.40 9.96 2.82
C THR A 180 -15.53 9.01 3.66
N ALA A 181 -14.24 9.32 3.88
CA ALA A 181 -13.34 8.55 4.74
C ALA A 181 -13.78 8.48 6.21
N VAL A 182 -14.69 9.33 6.63
CA VAL A 182 -15.26 9.27 7.99
C VAL A 182 -16.19 8.06 8.17
N ALA A 183 -16.88 7.62 7.11
CA ALA A 183 -17.86 6.55 7.20
C ALA A 183 -17.27 5.20 7.70
N PRO A 184 -16.15 4.68 7.21
CA PRO A 184 -15.52 3.48 7.74
C PRO A 184 -15.13 3.61 9.21
N ALA A 185 -14.67 4.80 9.64
CA ALA A 185 -14.33 5.03 11.04
C ALA A 185 -15.54 4.90 11.96
N LEU A 186 -16.68 5.47 11.58
CA LEU A 186 -17.91 5.36 12.35
C LEU A 186 -18.36 3.90 12.50
N VAL A 187 -18.27 3.11 11.43
CA VAL A 187 -18.58 1.66 11.46
C VAL A 187 -17.63 0.92 12.40
N CYS A 188 -16.33 1.17 12.31
CA CYS A 188 -15.34 0.54 13.18
C CYS A 188 -15.52 0.94 14.65
N LEU A 189 -15.81 2.22 14.93
CA LEU A 189 -16.10 2.69 16.28
C LEU A 189 -17.37 2.06 16.85
N ALA A 190 -18.41 1.90 16.04
CA ALA A 190 -19.64 1.21 16.44
C ALA A 190 -19.39 -0.26 16.81
N LEU A 191 -18.48 -0.95 16.11
CA LEU A 191 -18.12 -2.34 16.39
C LEU A 191 -17.19 -2.50 17.60
N ARG A 192 -16.45 -1.45 17.96
CA ARG A 192 -15.43 -1.46 19.02
C ARG A 192 -15.86 -2.12 20.33
N PRO A 193 -17.07 -1.88 20.88
CA PRO A 193 -17.49 -2.46 22.16
C PRO A 193 -17.54 -3.99 22.17
N TRP A 194 -17.74 -4.61 21.02
CA TRP A 194 -17.84 -6.08 20.89
C TRP A 194 -16.50 -6.77 20.60
N VAL A 195 -15.44 -5.99 20.31
CA VAL A 195 -14.13 -6.56 19.98
C VAL A 195 -13.33 -6.76 21.26
N PRO A 196 -13.04 -8.01 21.66
CA PRO A 196 -12.24 -8.28 22.84
C PRO A 196 -10.75 -8.01 22.56
N GLU A 197 -10.04 -7.61 23.62
CA GLU A 197 -8.60 -7.44 23.55
C GLU A 197 -7.90 -8.80 23.41
N SER A 198 -6.67 -8.80 22.90
CA SER A 198 -5.88 -10.01 22.69
C SER A 198 -5.66 -10.79 23.99
N PRO A 199 -5.94 -12.12 24.02
CA PRO A 199 -5.72 -12.94 25.21
C PRO A 199 -4.25 -12.99 25.62
N SER A 200 -3.32 -13.03 24.68
CA SER A 200 -1.88 -13.03 24.95
C SER A 200 -1.43 -11.74 25.61
N TRP A 201 -1.96 -10.59 25.19
CA TRP A 201 -1.68 -9.31 25.81
C TRP A 201 -2.27 -9.21 27.22
N LEU A 202 -3.51 -9.67 27.43
CA LEU A 202 -4.15 -9.71 28.76
C LEU A 202 -3.37 -10.59 29.73
N ALA A 203 -2.91 -11.76 29.27
CA ALA A 203 -2.07 -12.67 30.08
C ALA A 203 -0.72 -12.02 30.45
N ALA A 204 -0.08 -11.34 29.50
CA ALA A 204 1.18 -10.63 29.75
C ALA A 204 0.98 -9.46 30.73
N GLN A 205 -0.12 -8.73 30.64
CA GLN A 205 -0.45 -7.65 31.57
C GLN A 205 -0.73 -8.19 32.99
N ALA A 206 -1.48 -9.27 33.13
CA ALA A 206 -1.74 -9.92 34.41
C ALA A 206 -0.43 -10.42 35.07
N GLY A 207 0.51 -10.94 34.26
CA GLY A 207 1.84 -11.32 34.71
C GLY A 207 2.68 -10.15 35.26
N ARG A 208 2.60 -8.98 34.64
CA ARG A 208 3.30 -7.74 35.09
C ARG A 208 2.72 -7.16 36.38
N GLN A 209 1.47 -7.43 36.72
CA GLN A 209 0.78 -6.93 37.91
C GLN A 209 0.97 -7.82 39.15
N ARG A 210 1.60 -9.00 39.03
CA ARG A 210 1.84 -9.87 40.19
C ARG A 210 2.92 -9.25 41.09
N PRO A 211 2.65 -9.04 42.38
CA PRO A 211 3.66 -8.56 43.33
C PRO A 211 4.84 -9.55 43.38
N GLY A 212 6.06 -9.09 43.13
CA GLY A 212 7.26 -9.93 43.12
C GLY A 212 7.62 -10.57 41.76
N ALA A 213 6.84 -10.33 40.71
CA ALA A 213 7.29 -10.64 39.36
C ALA A 213 8.44 -9.69 39.02
N ALA A 214 9.66 -10.24 38.91
CA ALA A 214 10.77 -9.50 38.35
C ALA A 214 10.34 -8.95 36.98
N PRO A 215 10.74 -7.71 36.62
CA PRO A 215 10.45 -7.19 35.32
C PRO A 215 11.03 -8.19 34.30
N GLN A 216 10.17 -8.92 33.59
CA GLN A 216 10.57 -9.60 32.37
C GLN A 216 10.81 -8.51 31.33
N SER A 217 11.82 -7.71 31.56
CA SER A 217 12.39 -6.86 30.54
C SER A 217 13.00 -7.84 29.53
N HIS A 218 12.56 -7.77 28.28
CA HIS A 218 13.28 -8.37 27.17
C HIS A 218 14.73 -7.84 27.07
N ALA A 219 15.18 -7.07 28.07
CA ALA A 219 16.51 -6.49 28.24
C ALA A 219 17.46 -7.32 29.12
N GLU A 220 16.97 -8.35 29.84
CA GLU A 220 17.82 -9.13 30.79
C GLU A 220 18.33 -10.46 30.24
N ALA A 221 18.70 -10.52 29.01
CA ALA A 221 19.84 -11.34 28.64
C ALA A 221 20.76 -10.38 27.92
N GLY A 222 21.94 -10.09 28.45
CA GLY A 222 22.97 -9.21 27.86
C GLY A 222 23.40 -9.61 26.43
N GLY A 223 22.43 -9.85 25.60
CA GLY A 223 22.51 -10.22 24.21
C GLY A 223 21.67 -9.28 23.35
N ALA A 224 22.11 -9.06 22.15
CA ALA A 224 21.41 -8.32 21.10
C ALA A 224 19.92 -8.68 21.07
N GLY A 225 19.04 -7.69 20.98
CA GLY A 225 17.58 -7.91 20.85
C GLY A 225 17.23 -8.90 19.73
N PRO A 226 15.96 -9.30 19.56
CA PRO A 226 15.58 -10.31 18.56
C PRO A 226 16.15 -10.05 17.17
N LEU A 227 16.19 -8.79 16.76
CA LEU A 227 16.80 -8.34 15.50
C LEU A 227 18.32 -8.55 15.51
N GLY A 228 19.01 -8.21 16.63
CA GLY A 228 20.46 -8.39 16.75
C GLY A 228 20.88 -9.87 16.74
N ARG A 229 20.07 -10.76 17.31
CA ARG A 229 20.28 -12.23 17.21
C ARG A 229 20.11 -12.73 15.79
N MET A 230 19.07 -12.26 15.09
CA MET A 230 18.79 -12.63 13.71
C MET A 230 19.86 -12.11 12.74
N LEU A 231 20.38 -10.92 12.96
CA LEU A 231 21.47 -10.34 12.16
C LEU A 231 22.86 -10.91 12.54
N GLY A 232 23.00 -11.49 13.74
CA GLY A 232 24.23 -12.13 14.22
C GLY A 232 24.48 -13.51 13.62
N ASP A 233 23.44 -14.24 13.26
CA ASP A 233 23.55 -15.56 12.64
C ASP A 233 23.65 -15.42 11.11
N PRO A 234 24.74 -15.88 10.44
CA PRO A 234 24.98 -15.69 9.02
C PRO A 234 23.88 -16.30 8.12
N GLU A 235 23.35 -17.46 8.47
CA GLU A 235 22.32 -18.15 7.68
C GLU A 235 20.98 -17.41 7.75
N THR A 236 20.53 -17.08 8.95
CA THR A 236 19.31 -16.33 9.20
C THR A 236 19.41 -14.92 8.60
N ARG A 237 20.57 -14.26 8.72
CA ARG A 237 20.84 -12.94 8.13
C ARG A 237 20.72 -12.98 6.61
N GLY A 238 21.34 -13.96 5.95
CA GLY A 238 21.28 -14.11 4.49
C GLY A 238 19.86 -14.27 3.99
N MET A 239 19.09 -15.16 4.64
CA MET A 239 17.67 -15.38 4.30
C MET A 239 16.82 -14.13 4.54
N PHE A 240 17.04 -13.44 5.66
CA PHE A 240 16.35 -12.19 6.00
C PHE A 240 16.61 -11.09 4.97
N LEU A 241 17.87 -10.87 4.61
CA LEU A 241 18.23 -9.84 3.63
C LEU A 241 17.65 -10.16 2.25
N LEU A 242 17.68 -11.43 1.84
CA LEU A 242 17.14 -11.85 0.56
C LEU A 242 15.62 -11.64 0.48
N TRP A 243 14.88 -12.04 1.51
CA TRP A 243 13.44 -11.79 1.60
C TRP A 243 13.11 -10.30 1.69
N SER A 244 13.94 -9.55 2.40
CA SER A 244 13.82 -8.10 2.50
C SER A 244 13.95 -7.43 1.14
N LEU A 245 14.97 -7.79 0.38
CA LEU A 245 15.20 -7.27 -0.95
C LEU A 245 14.07 -7.67 -1.93
N THR A 246 13.63 -8.91 -1.87
CA THR A 246 12.50 -9.40 -2.68
C THR A 246 11.21 -8.63 -2.38
N SER A 247 10.91 -8.41 -1.10
CA SER A 247 9.76 -7.61 -0.67
C SER A 247 9.88 -6.16 -1.12
N CYS A 248 11.11 -5.60 -1.08
CA CYS A 248 11.41 -4.27 -1.56
C CYS A 248 10.98 -4.09 -3.02
N PHE A 249 11.47 -4.93 -3.92
CA PHE A 249 11.13 -4.84 -5.33
C PHE A 249 9.65 -5.11 -5.61
N LEU A 250 9.05 -6.08 -4.90
CA LEU A 250 7.63 -6.36 -5.07
C LEU A 250 6.76 -5.17 -4.68
N LEU A 251 7.02 -4.58 -3.51
CA LEU A 251 6.23 -3.45 -3.02
C LEU A 251 6.46 -2.19 -3.85
N PHE A 252 7.70 -1.97 -4.35
CA PHE A 252 7.98 -0.91 -5.31
C PHE A 252 7.06 -1.03 -6.54
N GLY A 253 7.03 -2.19 -7.18
CA GLY A 253 6.14 -2.44 -8.32
C GLY A 253 4.66 -2.32 -7.94
N TYR A 254 4.28 -2.83 -6.76
CA TYR A 254 2.90 -2.81 -6.28
C TYR A 254 2.38 -1.39 -6.07
N TYR A 255 3.06 -0.58 -5.30
CA TYR A 255 2.61 0.79 -5.04
C TYR A 255 2.79 1.70 -6.24
N GLY A 256 3.89 1.55 -6.99
CA GLY A 256 4.08 2.29 -8.23
C GLY A 256 2.92 2.08 -9.19
N THR A 257 2.59 0.83 -9.47
CA THR A 257 1.48 0.51 -10.38
C THR A 257 0.14 1.02 -9.87
N ASN A 258 -0.23 0.74 -8.62
CA ASN A 258 -1.54 1.14 -8.12
C ASN A 258 -1.72 2.66 -8.01
N ASN A 259 -0.68 3.40 -7.63
CA ASN A 259 -0.76 4.85 -7.50
C ASN A 259 -0.80 5.58 -8.85
N TRP A 260 -0.08 5.05 -9.85
CA TRP A 260 0.06 5.75 -11.13
C TRP A 260 -0.86 5.21 -12.23
N MET A 261 -1.39 3.99 -12.10
CA MET A 261 -2.25 3.40 -13.13
C MET A 261 -3.49 4.25 -13.47
N PRO A 262 -4.26 4.79 -12.49
CA PRO A 262 -5.39 5.66 -12.82
C PRO A 262 -4.96 6.89 -13.62
N SER A 263 -3.91 7.58 -13.16
CA SER A 263 -3.39 8.77 -13.85
C SER A 263 -2.84 8.45 -15.24
N TYR A 264 -2.19 7.30 -15.42
CA TYR A 264 -1.69 6.82 -16.71
C TYR A 264 -2.84 6.59 -17.71
N LEU A 265 -3.90 5.89 -17.29
CA LEU A 265 -5.06 5.62 -18.15
C LEU A 265 -5.79 6.90 -18.55
N GLU A 266 -5.87 7.87 -17.66
CA GLU A 266 -6.54 9.15 -17.91
C GLU A 266 -5.67 10.09 -18.77
N SER A 267 -4.42 10.31 -18.37
CA SER A 267 -3.56 11.34 -18.96
C SER A 267 -2.84 10.87 -20.23
N GLU A 268 -2.33 9.62 -20.26
CA GLU A 268 -1.54 9.11 -21.38
C GLU A 268 -2.42 8.41 -22.43
N LEU A 269 -3.44 7.65 -21.98
CA LEU A 269 -4.36 6.97 -22.90
C LEU A 269 -5.59 7.81 -23.25
N GLY A 270 -5.73 9.01 -22.68
CA GLY A 270 -6.82 9.94 -22.98
C GLY A 270 -8.21 9.40 -22.60
N MET A 271 -8.29 8.47 -21.64
CA MET A 271 -9.57 7.89 -21.23
C MET A 271 -10.34 8.92 -20.39
N ASN A 272 -11.65 8.98 -20.61
CA ASN A 272 -12.49 9.70 -19.69
C ASN A 272 -12.52 9.01 -18.32
N PHE A 273 -12.73 9.78 -17.25
CA PHE A 273 -12.68 9.31 -15.88
C PHE A 273 -13.61 8.11 -15.61
N LYS A 274 -14.82 8.09 -16.20
CA LYS A 274 -15.80 7.01 -16.03
C LYS A 274 -15.32 5.69 -16.67
N SER A 275 -14.72 5.75 -17.86
CA SER A 275 -14.17 4.56 -18.51
C SER A 275 -12.95 4.04 -17.75
N MET A 276 -12.06 4.93 -17.32
CA MET A 276 -10.89 4.56 -16.51
C MET A 276 -11.30 3.86 -15.23
N THR A 277 -12.25 4.39 -14.47
CA THR A 277 -12.74 3.74 -13.25
C THR A 277 -13.39 2.38 -13.53
N GLY A 278 -14.13 2.23 -14.64
CA GLY A 278 -14.70 0.94 -15.08
C GLY A 278 -13.60 -0.12 -15.31
N TYR A 279 -12.51 0.26 -15.94
CA TYR A 279 -11.37 -0.65 -16.18
C TYR A 279 -10.65 -1.02 -14.89
N MET A 280 -10.49 -0.08 -13.98
CA MET A 280 -9.90 -0.34 -12.66
C MET A 280 -10.79 -1.24 -11.79
N VAL A 281 -12.11 -1.14 -11.88
CA VAL A 281 -13.06 -2.09 -11.24
C VAL A 281 -12.80 -3.51 -11.72
N GLY A 282 -12.67 -3.72 -13.04
CA GLY A 282 -12.33 -5.02 -13.61
C GLY A 282 -10.99 -5.55 -13.10
N THR A 283 -9.97 -4.69 -13.09
CA THR A 283 -8.61 -5.01 -12.64
C THR A 283 -8.60 -5.44 -11.17
N TYR A 284 -9.20 -4.66 -10.27
CA TYR A 284 -9.20 -4.98 -8.83
C TYR A 284 -10.10 -6.18 -8.50
N SER A 285 -11.21 -6.36 -9.21
CA SER A 285 -12.02 -7.57 -9.07
C SER A 285 -11.22 -8.82 -9.43
N ALA A 286 -10.48 -8.79 -10.54
CA ALA A 286 -9.60 -9.86 -10.94
C ALA A 286 -8.45 -10.07 -9.94
N MET A 287 -7.89 -8.99 -9.37
CA MET A 287 -6.84 -9.06 -8.36
C MET A 287 -7.30 -9.74 -7.07
N ILE A 288 -8.55 -9.52 -6.64
CA ILE A 288 -9.13 -10.24 -5.49
C ILE A 288 -9.17 -11.74 -5.79
N LEU A 289 -9.66 -12.13 -6.96
CA LEU A 289 -9.69 -13.54 -7.38
C LEU A 289 -8.28 -14.14 -7.48
N GLY A 290 -7.31 -13.38 -8.00
CA GLY A 290 -5.91 -13.76 -8.07
C GLY A 290 -5.29 -14.03 -6.69
N LYS A 291 -5.58 -13.21 -5.69
CA LYS A 291 -5.13 -13.41 -4.30
C LYS A 291 -5.72 -14.68 -3.68
N VAL A 292 -6.98 -14.98 -3.93
CA VAL A 292 -7.61 -16.22 -3.46
C VAL A 292 -6.97 -17.44 -4.15
N ALA A 293 -6.81 -17.38 -5.48
CA ALA A 293 -6.18 -18.44 -6.25
C ALA A 293 -4.72 -18.67 -5.81
N ALA A 294 -4.00 -17.61 -5.43
CA ALA A 294 -2.63 -17.70 -4.94
C ALA A 294 -2.50 -18.60 -3.71
N GLY A 295 -3.45 -18.54 -2.78
CA GLY A 295 -3.47 -19.44 -1.61
C GLY A 295 -3.56 -20.89 -2.02
N VAL A 296 -4.49 -21.21 -2.91
CA VAL A 296 -4.67 -22.59 -3.43
C VAL A 296 -3.44 -23.04 -4.22
N CYS A 297 -2.94 -22.20 -5.12
CA CYS A 297 -1.74 -22.53 -5.90
C CYS A 297 -0.50 -22.72 -5.01
N ALA A 298 -0.35 -21.92 -3.96
CA ALA A 298 0.76 -22.03 -3.03
C ALA A 298 0.71 -23.36 -2.23
N ASP A 299 -0.48 -23.83 -1.90
CA ASP A 299 -0.67 -25.11 -1.22
C ASP A 299 -0.44 -26.32 -2.17
N LEU A 300 -0.80 -26.19 -3.47
CA LEU A 300 -0.66 -27.27 -4.46
C LEU A 300 0.74 -27.34 -5.07
N PHE A 301 1.30 -26.23 -5.50
CA PHE A 301 2.56 -26.16 -6.26
C PHE A 301 3.75 -25.66 -5.43
N GLY A 302 3.50 -25.34 -4.19
CA GLY A 302 4.51 -24.75 -3.30
C GLY A 302 4.62 -23.22 -3.47
N ARG A 303 4.94 -22.58 -2.37
CA ARG A 303 4.90 -21.11 -2.21
C ARG A 303 5.94 -20.38 -3.06
N ARG A 304 7.15 -20.95 -3.15
CA ARG A 304 8.27 -20.37 -3.92
C ARG A 304 7.93 -20.29 -5.40
N LEU A 305 7.41 -21.37 -5.97
CA LEU A 305 7.06 -21.43 -7.39
C LEU A 305 5.88 -20.51 -7.71
N THR A 306 4.84 -20.53 -6.88
CA THR A 306 3.66 -19.67 -7.04
C THR A 306 4.04 -18.19 -6.99
N PHE A 307 4.91 -17.80 -6.03
CA PHE A 307 5.41 -16.42 -5.93
C PHE A 307 6.19 -16.02 -7.19
N ALA A 308 7.16 -16.84 -7.60
CA ALA A 308 8.01 -16.52 -8.75
C ALA A 308 7.19 -16.43 -10.06
N ALA A 309 6.27 -17.38 -10.28
CA ALA A 309 5.40 -17.37 -11.46
C ALA A 309 4.50 -16.14 -11.50
N GLY A 310 3.90 -15.74 -10.36
CA GLY A 310 3.09 -14.53 -10.26
C GLY A 310 3.89 -13.25 -10.50
N ALA A 311 5.11 -13.15 -9.93
CA ALA A 311 5.96 -11.98 -10.09
C ALA A 311 6.45 -11.81 -11.53
N ILE A 312 6.96 -12.90 -12.15
CA ILE A 312 7.42 -12.90 -13.54
C ILE A 312 6.23 -12.65 -14.50
N GLY A 313 5.09 -13.30 -14.25
CA GLY A 313 3.88 -13.09 -15.03
C GLY A 313 3.44 -11.62 -14.98
N SER A 314 3.40 -11.00 -13.80
CA SER A 314 3.06 -9.57 -13.65
C SER A 314 4.02 -8.67 -14.44
N ALA A 315 5.33 -8.94 -14.36
CA ALA A 315 6.33 -8.20 -15.10
C ALA A 315 6.15 -8.29 -16.63
N ALA A 316 5.75 -9.46 -17.14
CA ALA A 316 5.51 -9.68 -18.57
C ALA A 316 4.33 -8.87 -19.12
N PHE A 317 3.34 -8.51 -18.27
CA PHE A 317 2.21 -7.70 -18.69
C PHE A 317 2.49 -6.20 -18.76
N MET A 318 3.54 -5.69 -18.09
CA MET A 318 3.88 -4.26 -18.14
C MET A 318 4.18 -3.75 -19.55
N PRO A 319 5.04 -4.43 -20.36
CA PRO A 319 5.24 -4.03 -21.74
C PRO A 319 3.96 -4.11 -22.60
N LEU A 320 3.05 -5.06 -22.30
CA LEU A 320 1.78 -5.17 -23.03
C LEU A 320 0.89 -3.96 -22.76
N ILE A 321 0.83 -3.50 -21.49
CA ILE A 321 0.08 -2.30 -21.12
C ILE A 321 0.67 -1.05 -21.80
N VAL A 322 2.00 -0.96 -21.89
CA VAL A 322 2.67 0.27 -22.39
C VAL A 322 2.73 0.31 -23.92
N PHE A 323 3.07 -0.79 -24.58
CA PHE A 323 3.41 -0.80 -26.01
C PHE A 323 2.34 -1.43 -26.90
N TYR A 324 1.51 -2.33 -26.38
CA TYR A 324 0.56 -3.11 -27.18
C TYR A 324 -0.90 -2.85 -26.82
N HIS A 325 -1.16 -1.78 -26.10
CA HIS A 325 -2.53 -1.40 -25.77
C HIS A 325 -3.30 -0.87 -27.00
N SER A 326 -4.58 -1.18 -27.05
CA SER A 326 -5.55 -0.60 -27.98
C SER A 326 -6.90 -0.45 -27.26
N PRO A 327 -7.82 0.40 -27.74
CA PRO A 327 -9.14 0.54 -27.13
C PRO A 327 -9.91 -0.76 -26.99
N SER A 328 -9.63 -1.77 -27.83
CA SER A 328 -10.31 -3.06 -27.83
C SER A 328 -9.68 -4.09 -26.88
N ASN A 329 -8.39 -4.02 -26.61
CA ASN A 329 -7.68 -5.04 -25.85
C ASN A 329 -7.26 -4.62 -24.43
N ILE A 330 -7.15 -3.31 -24.14
CA ILE A 330 -6.64 -2.80 -22.88
C ILE A 330 -7.42 -3.33 -21.67
N LEU A 331 -8.72 -3.47 -21.77
CA LEU A 331 -9.55 -4.03 -20.68
C LEU A 331 -9.14 -5.46 -20.34
N TRP A 332 -8.96 -6.31 -21.36
CA TRP A 332 -8.55 -7.71 -21.14
C TRP A 332 -7.12 -7.83 -20.61
N ILE A 333 -6.23 -6.98 -21.10
CA ILE A 333 -4.86 -6.89 -20.59
C ILE A 333 -4.88 -6.52 -19.10
N LEU A 334 -5.65 -5.51 -18.70
CA LEU A 334 -5.74 -5.06 -17.32
C LEU A 334 -6.41 -6.08 -16.39
N ILE A 335 -7.47 -6.77 -16.84
CA ILE A 335 -8.12 -7.83 -16.07
C ILE A 335 -7.15 -8.99 -15.85
N THR A 336 -6.49 -9.46 -16.90
CA THR A 336 -5.53 -10.59 -16.80
C THR A 336 -4.33 -10.19 -15.96
N PHE A 337 -3.81 -8.97 -16.15
CA PHE A 337 -2.76 -8.40 -15.33
C PHE A 337 -3.18 -8.37 -13.86
N GLY A 338 -4.36 -7.84 -13.54
CA GLY A 338 -4.86 -7.77 -12.17
C GLY A 338 -4.92 -9.14 -11.48
N PHE A 339 -5.40 -10.16 -12.19
CA PHE A 339 -5.44 -11.53 -11.66
C PHE A 339 -4.03 -12.05 -11.31
N ILE A 340 -3.09 -11.96 -12.23
CA ILE A 340 -1.71 -12.44 -12.02
C ILE A 340 -0.98 -11.59 -10.97
N TYR A 341 -1.20 -10.29 -10.97
CA TYR A 341 -0.61 -9.31 -10.07
C TYR A 341 -1.02 -9.51 -8.60
N GLY A 342 -2.22 -10.05 -8.37
CA GLY A 342 -2.67 -10.42 -7.02
C GLY A 342 -1.89 -11.59 -6.41
N VAL A 343 -1.33 -12.48 -7.22
CA VAL A 343 -0.69 -13.72 -6.77
C VAL A 343 0.53 -13.51 -5.86
N PRO A 344 1.58 -12.77 -6.25
CA PRO A 344 2.78 -12.64 -5.41
C PRO A 344 2.50 -11.90 -4.11
N VAL A 345 1.60 -10.93 -4.11
CA VAL A 345 1.21 -10.19 -2.90
C VAL A 345 0.43 -11.07 -1.93
N GLY A 346 -0.45 -11.94 -2.44
CA GLY A 346 -1.17 -12.93 -1.63
C GLY A 346 -0.22 -13.91 -0.93
N VAL A 347 0.80 -14.41 -1.63
CA VAL A 347 1.80 -15.33 -1.06
C VAL A 347 2.71 -14.62 -0.06
N LEU A 348 3.17 -13.40 -0.36
CA LEU A 348 4.03 -12.64 0.55
C LEU A 348 3.36 -12.38 1.89
N ALA A 349 2.08 -11.98 1.89
CA ALA A 349 1.33 -11.68 3.11
C ALA A 349 1.25 -12.85 4.09
N THR A 350 1.47 -14.07 3.64
CA THR A 350 1.40 -15.29 4.46
C THR A 350 2.74 -15.71 5.07
N HIS A 351 3.86 -15.08 4.69
CA HIS A 351 5.20 -15.58 5.01
C HIS A 351 6.07 -14.69 5.84
N VAL A 352 5.86 -13.38 5.80
CA VAL A 352 6.71 -12.43 6.52
C VAL A 352 6.34 -12.46 8.00
N SER A 353 7.27 -12.88 8.85
CA SER A 353 7.12 -12.68 10.28
C SER A 353 7.00 -11.18 10.53
N ILE A 354 5.97 -10.80 11.23
CA ILE A 354 5.37 -9.47 11.29
C ILE A 354 6.38 -8.37 11.66
N GLY A 355 7.34 -8.61 12.55
CA GLY A 355 8.28 -7.58 13.00
C GLY A 355 9.41 -7.23 12.00
N ALA A 356 9.93 -8.21 11.27
CA ALA A 356 11.02 -8.02 10.31
C ALA A 356 10.51 -7.43 8.98
N GLY A 357 9.30 -7.83 8.55
CA GLY A 357 8.66 -7.29 7.34
C GLY A 357 8.40 -5.80 7.40
N PHE A 358 8.11 -5.25 8.59
CA PHE A 358 7.81 -3.81 8.74
C PHE A 358 9.02 -2.90 8.66
N LEU A 359 10.17 -3.32 9.19
CA LEU A 359 11.42 -2.57 9.02
C LEU A 359 11.81 -2.46 7.55
N VAL A 360 11.58 -3.53 6.81
CA VAL A 360 11.84 -3.61 5.37
C VAL A 360 10.82 -2.81 4.58
N MET A 361 9.53 -2.90 4.91
CA MET A 361 8.50 -2.04 4.32
C MET A 361 8.85 -0.56 4.50
N GLY A 362 9.39 -0.15 5.65
CA GLY A 362 9.82 1.22 5.91
C GLY A 362 10.85 1.72 4.90
N ILE A 363 11.92 0.99 4.71
CA ILE A 363 12.99 1.35 3.76
C ILE A 363 12.46 1.32 2.32
N THR A 364 11.62 0.35 1.99
CA THR A 364 11.04 0.18 0.66
C THR A 364 10.06 1.29 0.33
N TYR A 365 9.25 1.72 1.27
CA TYR A 365 8.30 2.80 1.07
C TYR A 365 9.01 4.11 0.71
N VAL A 366 10.13 4.41 1.34
CA VAL A 366 10.97 5.58 0.98
C VAL A 366 11.53 5.42 -0.43
N LEU A 367 12.05 4.26 -0.80
CA LEU A 367 12.58 4.00 -2.14
C LEU A 367 11.50 3.99 -3.22
N THR A 368 10.32 3.45 -2.94
CA THR A 368 9.17 3.44 -3.88
C THR A 368 8.69 4.84 -4.22
N GLY A 369 8.80 5.77 -3.28
CA GLY A 369 8.46 7.16 -3.53
C GLY A 369 9.57 7.96 -4.22
N LEU A 370 10.83 7.77 -3.80
CA LEU A 370 11.97 8.52 -4.32
C LEU A 370 12.35 8.13 -5.75
N ILE A 371 12.31 6.84 -6.11
CA ILE A 371 12.76 6.39 -7.43
C ILE A 371 11.87 6.89 -8.57
N PRO A 372 10.52 6.81 -8.52
CA PRO A 372 9.68 7.44 -9.53
C PRO A 372 9.88 8.96 -9.60
N ALA A 373 10.00 9.63 -8.46
CA ALA A 373 10.23 11.07 -8.41
C ALA A 373 11.56 11.48 -9.05
N LEU A 374 12.63 10.68 -8.89
CA LEU A 374 13.95 10.97 -9.43
C LEU A 374 14.13 10.53 -10.90
N PHE A 375 13.45 9.46 -11.33
CA PHE A 375 13.71 8.85 -12.65
C PHE A 375 12.58 8.98 -13.67
N ILE A 376 11.32 9.23 -13.24
CA ILE A 376 10.16 9.30 -14.14
C ILE A 376 9.80 10.75 -14.49
N ALA A 377 10.23 11.76 -13.68
CA ALA A 377 9.69 13.10 -13.74
C ALA A 377 9.93 13.85 -15.05
N ASP A 378 11.04 13.66 -15.77
CA ASP A 378 11.42 14.60 -16.84
C ASP A 378 11.49 14.04 -18.27
N ARG A 379 11.28 12.75 -18.49
CA ARG A 379 11.44 12.15 -19.83
C ARG A 379 10.17 11.72 -20.55
N LEU A 380 9.06 11.57 -19.84
CA LEU A 380 7.82 11.02 -20.41
C LEU A 380 6.73 12.08 -20.70
N TYR A 381 6.77 13.25 -20.12
CA TYR A 381 5.76 14.28 -20.39
C TYR A 381 6.37 15.67 -20.42
N ASP A 382 6.71 16.17 -21.63
CA ASP A 382 6.89 17.60 -21.92
C ASP A 382 5.65 18.07 -22.67
N PRO A 383 4.70 18.78 -22.02
CA PRO A 383 3.49 19.29 -22.68
C PRO A 383 3.83 20.27 -23.81
N ASN A 384 5.06 20.77 -23.85
CA ASN A 384 5.56 21.65 -24.91
C ASN A 384 6.35 20.91 -25.99
N ARG A 385 6.45 19.58 -25.94
CA ARG A 385 7.23 18.83 -26.91
C ARG A 385 6.59 18.89 -28.29
N GLU A 386 5.27 18.71 -28.37
CA GLU A 386 4.54 18.84 -29.64
C GLU A 386 4.64 20.27 -30.21
N SER A 387 4.56 21.30 -29.35
CA SER A 387 4.73 22.70 -29.80
C SER A 387 6.16 23.00 -30.23
N ARG A 388 7.19 22.45 -29.55
CA ARG A 388 8.62 22.59 -29.97
C ARG A 388 8.91 21.77 -31.20
N ASP A 389 8.36 20.58 -31.36
CA ASP A 389 8.53 19.77 -32.56
C ASP A 389 7.81 20.43 -33.74
N ALA A 390 6.63 21.00 -33.57
CA ALA A 390 5.91 21.79 -34.56
C ALA A 390 6.68 23.07 -34.93
N GLU A 391 7.24 23.79 -33.96
CA GLU A 391 8.06 24.98 -34.18
C GLU A 391 9.40 24.66 -34.88
N SER A 392 10.03 23.53 -34.52
CA SER A 392 11.23 23.07 -35.18
C SER A 392 10.98 22.57 -36.60
N ALA A 393 9.82 21.94 -36.85
CA ALA A 393 9.35 21.56 -38.17
C ALA A 393 9.04 22.77 -39.06
N SER A 394 8.36 23.80 -38.50
CA SER A 394 8.07 25.04 -39.21
C SER A 394 9.35 25.81 -39.56
N ARG A 395 10.35 25.83 -38.67
CA ARG A 395 11.69 26.41 -38.95
C ARG A 395 12.46 25.65 -40.01
N ARG A 396 12.27 24.34 -40.14
CA ARG A 396 12.88 23.54 -41.22
C ARG A 396 12.15 23.66 -42.55
N GLN A 397 10.89 24.02 -42.56
CA GLN A 397 10.06 24.22 -43.75
C GLN A 397 9.98 25.68 -44.21
N ALA A 398 10.50 26.62 -43.40
CA ALA A 398 10.64 28.02 -43.86
C ALA A 398 11.60 28.03 -45.05
N PRO A 399 11.18 28.43 -46.27
CA PRO A 399 12.08 28.53 -47.42
C PRO A 399 13.21 29.46 -47.03
N GLY A 400 14.43 28.91 -47.13
CA GLY A 400 15.63 29.68 -46.83
C GLY A 400 15.54 31.06 -47.46
N SER A 401 15.63 32.05 -46.61
CA SER A 401 15.55 33.46 -47.05
C SER A 401 16.53 33.65 -48.19
N ALA A 402 16.03 34.17 -49.29
CA ALA A 402 16.79 34.47 -50.51
C ALA A 402 17.99 35.44 -50.29
N VAL A 403 18.29 35.78 -49.05
CA VAL A 403 19.39 36.66 -48.63
C VAL A 403 20.74 35.89 -48.60
N ASP A 404 20.78 34.61 -48.29
CA ASP A 404 22.06 33.87 -48.19
C ASP A 404 22.63 33.43 -49.54
N THR A 405 21.85 33.51 -50.62
CA THR A 405 22.30 33.24 -52.00
C THR A 405 22.85 34.50 -52.70
N ALA A 406 22.48 35.69 -52.25
CA ALA A 406 23.00 36.92 -52.76
C ALA A 406 24.39 37.25 -52.19
N GLU A 407 24.63 37.01 -50.90
CA GLU A 407 25.93 37.23 -50.25
C GLU A 407 27.02 36.25 -50.76
N ARG A 408 26.65 35.00 -51.05
CA ARG A 408 27.61 34.03 -51.62
C ARG A 408 27.96 34.29 -53.11
N ARG A 409 27.16 35.05 -53.82
CA ARG A 409 27.51 35.51 -55.20
C ARG A 409 28.34 36.78 -55.18
N ALA A 410 28.22 37.67 -54.21
CA ALA A 410 29.03 38.87 -54.05
C ALA A 410 30.45 38.60 -53.53
N ALA A 411 30.68 37.44 -52.86
CA ALA A 411 32.00 37.05 -52.36
C ALA A 411 32.82 36.22 -53.38
N LYS A 412 32.31 36.03 -54.62
CA LYS A 412 33.01 35.31 -55.73
C LYS A 412 33.13 36.15 -57.00
N ALA A 413 32.84 37.43 -56.97
CA ALA A 413 33.21 38.46 -57.97
C ALA A 413 34.20 39.43 -57.30
#